data_2832720f5825dd03ce7b2a0ecd5ada7a
#
_entry.id   2832720f5825dd03ce7b2a0ecd5ada7a
#
_cell.length_a   1.000
_cell.length_b   1.000
_cell.length_c   1.000
_cell.angle_alpha   90.00
_cell.angle_beta   90.00
_cell.angle_gamma   90.00
#
_symmetry.space_group_name_H-M   'P 1'
#
loop_
_entity.id
_entity.type
_entity.pdbx_description
1 polymer ?
#
loop_
_entity_poly.entity_id
_entity_poly.type
_entity_poly.pdbx_seq_one_letter_code
_entity_poly.pdbx_strand_id
1 'polypeptide(L)'
;MSEIKVNKISPRTACGTTTLGDSGDTFTIPAGVTITNNGTQTGFGRTGAVDWQTTPKTANFTAANGEGYFVNTTSGAVTMTMPSGSAGAIVSIQDYNKTFDTNNLTIQPAS
;
A
#
# COMPACT_ATOMS: atom_id res chain seq x y z
N MET A 1 37.78 5.19 -1.66
CA MET A 1 36.38 4.76 -1.70
C MET A 1 36.25 3.63 -2.70
N SER A 2 35.63 2.54 -2.32
CA SER A 2 35.39 1.41 -3.22
C SER A 2 34.00 1.53 -3.85
N GLU A 3 33.89 1.33 -5.15
CA GLU A 3 32.63 1.47 -5.89
C GLU A 3 32.49 0.28 -6.87
N ILE A 4 31.30 -0.29 -6.95
CA ILE A 4 30.97 -1.32 -7.96
C ILE A 4 29.97 -0.73 -8.94
N LYS A 5 30.35 -0.64 -10.22
CA LYS A 5 29.48 -0.13 -11.30
C LYS A 5 29.07 -1.29 -12.20
N VAL A 6 27.81 -1.71 -12.11
CA VAL A 6 27.25 -2.82 -12.87
C VAL A 6 25.85 -2.49 -13.35
N ASN A 7 25.44 -3.05 -14.48
CA ASN A 7 24.09 -2.83 -15.02
C ASN A 7 23.06 -3.78 -14.38
N LYS A 8 23.50 -4.90 -13.82
CA LYS A 8 22.62 -5.91 -13.21
C LYS A 8 23.38 -6.68 -12.13
N ILE A 9 22.71 -6.92 -11.03
CA ILE A 9 23.14 -7.87 -9.98
C ILE A 9 22.11 -8.99 -9.95
N SER A 10 22.54 -10.23 -10.11
CA SER A 10 21.68 -11.41 -10.05
C SER A 10 22.39 -12.55 -9.33
N PRO A 11 21.65 -13.47 -8.70
CA PRO A 11 22.27 -14.62 -8.07
C PRO A 11 22.99 -15.48 -9.11
N ARG A 12 24.05 -16.15 -8.68
CA ARG A 12 24.85 -17.07 -9.52
C ARG A 12 24.03 -18.22 -10.09
N THR A 13 23.09 -18.72 -9.29
CA THR A 13 22.19 -19.80 -9.69
C THR A 13 20.81 -19.20 -10.00
N ALA A 14 20.19 -19.63 -11.10
CA ALA A 14 18.83 -19.20 -11.44
C ALA A 14 17.87 -19.48 -10.27
N CYS A 15 16.94 -18.56 -10.02
CA CYS A 15 15.99 -18.61 -8.89
C CYS A 15 16.65 -18.55 -7.50
N GLY A 16 17.91 -18.17 -7.41
CA GLY A 16 18.60 -17.97 -6.13
C GLY A 16 18.31 -16.64 -5.47
N THR A 17 18.84 -16.44 -4.27
CA THR A 17 18.75 -15.19 -3.51
C THR A 17 20.01 -14.36 -3.71
N THR A 18 19.83 -13.04 -3.89
CA THR A 18 20.92 -12.07 -3.79
C THR A 18 20.76 -11.33 -2.46
N THR A 19 21.76 -11.47 -1.58
CA THR A 19 21.76 -10.78 -0.28
C THR A 19 22.63 -9.53 -0.37
N LEU A 20 22.13 -8.41 0.15
CA LEU A 20 22.84 -7.14 0.26
C LEU A 20 23.03 -6.82 1.74
N GLY A 21 24.28 -6.86 2.21
CA GLY A 21 24.64 -6.62 3.61
C GLY A 21 24.40 -7.79 4.57
N ASP A 22 24.85 -7.60 5.79
CA ASP A 22 24.72 -8.53 6.91
C ASP A 22 23.89 -7.95 8.05
N SER A 23 23.68 -8.69 9.11
CA SER A 23 22.94 -8.24 10.28
C SER A 23 23.59 -6.99 10.90
N GLY A 24 22.82 -5.91 10.99
CA GLY A 24 23.28 -4.62 11.51
C GLY A 24 23.71 -3.63 10.43
N ASP A 25 23.81 -4.06 9.17
CA ASP A 25 24.14 -3.15 8.08
C ASP A 25 22.95 -2.27 7.68
N THR A 26 23.25 -1.12 7.12
CA THR A 26 22.25 -0.19 6.58
C THR A 26 22.39 -0.09 5.07
N PHE A 27 21.29 -0.30 4.36
CA PHE A 27 21.18 -0.07 2.92
C PHE A 27 20.50 1.27 2.67
N THR A 28 21.25 2.25 2.17
CA THR A 28 20.76 3.62 1.96
C THR A 28 20.46 3.86 0.49
N ILE A 29 19.25 4.31 0.19
CA ILE A 29 18.86 4.84 -1.12
C ILE A 29 18.93 6.36 -1.04
N PRO A 30 19.86 7.03 -1.74
CA PRO A 30 19.98 8.48 -1.69
C PRO A 30 18.77 9.22 -2.26
N ALA A 31 18.65 10.49 -1.92
CA ALA A 31 17.62 11.36 -2.51
C ALA A 31 17.76 11.41 -4.03
N GLY A 32 16.64 11.41 -4.73
CA GLY A 32 16.57 11.41 -6.20
C GLY A 32 16.72 10.05 -6.87
N VAL A 33 16.99 8.99 -6.10
CA VAL A 33 17.02 7.62 -6.61
C VAL A 33 15.67 6.96 -6.44
N THR A 34 15.19 6.27 -7.46
CA THR A 34 13.92 5.55 -7.45
C THR A 34 14.16 4.03 -7.32
N ILE A 35 13.41 3.38 -6.43
CA ILE A 35 13.29 1.92 -6.39
C ILE A 35 11.99 1.54 -7.09
N THR A 36 12.09 0.80 -8.21
CA THR A 36 10.92 0.20 -8.86
C THR A 36 10.84 -1.27 -8.46
N ASN A 37 9.81 -1.62 -7.70
CA ASN A 37 9.54 -3.01 -7.34
C ASN A 37 8.38 -3.54 -8.18
N ASN A 38 8.71 -4.39 -9.16
CA ASN A 38 7.71 -5.09 -9.98
C ASN A 38 7.36 -6.48 -9.43
N GLY A 39 7.94 -6.85 -8.30
CA GLY A 39 7.70 -8.12 -7.62
C GLY A 39 6.92 -7.96 -6.33
N THR A 40 6.81 -9.05 -5.59
CA THR A 40 6.22 -9.04 -4.25
C THR A 40 7.26 -8.63 -3.22
N GLN A 41 6.92 -7.68 -2.36
CA GLN A 41 7.76 -7.29 -1.23
C GLN A 41 7.31 -8.00 0.05
N THR A 42 8.27 -8.43 0.87
CA THR A 42 8.03 -9.06 2.17
C THR A 42 8.92 -8.37 3.21
N GLY A 43 8.39 -8.05 4.39
CA GLY A 43 9.16 -7.48 5.49
C GLY A 43 9.48 -5.97 5.36
N PHE A 44 9.07 -5.28 4.31
CA PHE A 44 9.03 -3.83 4.27
C PHE A 44 7.91 -3.38 5.22
N GLY A 45 8.27 -3.05 6.45
CA GLY A 45 7.32 -2.76 7.50
C GLY A 45 6.18 -1.83 7.06
N ARG A 46 4.99 -2.11 7.54
CA ARG A 46 3.82 -1.26 7.35
C ARG A 46 3.93 -0.01 8.22
N THR A 47 4.79 0.87 7.90
CA THR A 47 4.89 2.16 8.57
C THR A 47 3.96 3.15 7.87
N GLY A 48 2.66 2.99 8.09
CA GLY A 48 1.66 4.00 7.77
C GLY A 48 1.38 4.27 6.28
N ALA A 49 1.97 3.55 5.37
CA ALA A 49 1.68 3.70 3.96
C ALA A 49 0.53 2.78 3.52
N VAL A 50 -0.49 3.36 2.92
CA VAL A 50 -1.55 2.64 2.23
C VAL A 50 -1.40 2.86 0.72
N ASP A 51 -1.82 1.88 -0.09
CA ASP A 51 -1.95 2.06 -1.53
C ASP A 51 -3.25 2.81 -1.83
N TRP A 52 -3.12 4.11 -2.12
CA TRP A 52 -4.26 4.96 -2.39
C TRP A 52 -4.89 4.67 -3.75
N GLN A 53 -6.14 4.22 -3.73
CA GLN A 53 -6.93 4.02 -4.95
C GLN A 53 -7.38 5.38 -5.48
N THR A 54 -6.81 5.80 -6.60
CA THR A 54 -6.97 7.17 -7.12
C THR A 54 -8.34 7.44 -7.76
N THR A 55 -9.13 6.38 -8.05
CA THR A 55 -10.51 6.53 -8.53
C THR A 55 -11.47 6.59 -7.36
N PRO A 56 -12.17 7.71 -7.11
CA PRO A 56 -13.12 7.82 -6.01
C PRO A 56 -14.24 6.78 -6.08
N LYS A 57 -14.58 6.19 -4.94
CA LYS A 57 -15.69 5.25 -4.81
C LYS A 57 -17.01 6.02 -4.68
N THR A 58 -17.95 5.78 -5.60
CA THR A 58 -19.26 6.42 -5.64
C THR A 58 -20.42 5.46 -5.40
N ALA A 59 -20.13 4.18 -5.18
CA ALA A 59 -21.09 3.11 -4.91
C ALA A 59 -20.52 2.17 -3.84
N ASN A 60 -21.36 1.28 -3.32
CA ASN A 60 -20.95 0.29 -2.34
C ASN A 60 -19.76 -0.55 -2.83
N PHE A 61 -18.80 -0.83 -1.94
CA PHE A 61 -17.59 -1.59 -2.28
C PHE A 61 -17.06 -2.37 -1.08
N THR A 62 -16.21 -3.34 -1.36
CA THR A 62 -15.42 -4.05 -0.34
C THR A 62 -14.00 -3.51 -0.35
N ALA A 63 -13.53 -3.12 0.82
CA ALA A 63 -12.16 -2.63 0.98
C ALA A 63 -11.17 -3.79 1.02
N ALA A 64 -9.95 -3.54 0.57
CA ALA A 64 -8.83 -4.47 0.68
C ALA A 64 -7.84 -4.01 1.76
N ASN A 65 -7.17 -4.97 2.37
CA ASN A 65 -6.15 -4.69 3.37
C ASN A 65 -4.94 -3.99 2.72
N GLY A 66 -4.51 -2.88 3.31
CA GLY A 66 -3.38 -2.08 2.85
C GLY A 66 -3.76 -0.99 1.86
N GLU A 67 -5.05 -0.82 1.55
CA GLU A 67 -5.53 0.20 0.62
C GLU A 67 -6.14 1.40 1.33
N GLY A 68 -6.06 2.55 0.65
CA GLY A 68 -6.76 3.78 1.00
C GLY A 68 -7.75 4.18 -0.09
N TYR A 69 -8.89 4.74 0.31
CA TYR A 69 -9.96 5.06 -0.62
C TYR A 69 -10.44 6.51 -0.45
N PHE A 70 -10.59 7.18 -1.56
CA PHE A 70 -11.39 8.39 -1.64
C PHE A 70 -12.85 7.99 -1.85
N VAL A 71 -13.74 8.36 -0.94
CA VAL A 71 -15.17 8.04 -1.04
C VAL A 71 -15.96 9.31 -1.33
N ASN A 72 -16.74 9.28 -2.37
CA ASN A 72 -17.57 10.39 -2.82
C ASN A 72 -19.05 10.04 -2.63
N THR A 73 -19.67 10.62 -1.61
CA THR A 73 -21.09 10.41 -1.29
C THR A 73 -21.99 11.51 -1.81
N THR A 74 -21.52 12.37 -2.73
CA THR A 74 -22.30 13.49 -3.27
C THR A 74 -23.65 13.03 -3.85
N SER A 75 -23.70 11.88 -4.53
CA SER A 75 -24.90 11.37 -5.18
C SER A 75 -25.74 10.43 -4.31
N GLY A 76 -25.30 10.09 -3.11
CA GLY A 76 -26.01 9.22 -2.19
C GLY A 76 -25.09 8.50 -1.20
N ALA A 77 -25.69 7.85 -0.21
CA ALA A 77 -24.96 7.09 0.78
C ALA A 77 -24.19 5.91 0.16
N VAL A 78 -23.01 5.63 0.70
CA VAL A 78 -22.14 4.52 0.30
C VAL A 78 -21.90 3.59 1.48
N THR A 79 -21.90 2.30 1.24
CA THR A 79 -21.51 1.29 2.23
C THR A 79 -20.17 0.68 1.84
N MET A 80 -19.22 0.73 2.76
CA MET A 80 -17.93 0.05 2.63
C MET A 80 -17.92 -1.19 3.52
N THR A 81 -17.68 -2.36 2.92
CA THR A 81 -17.46 -3.59 3.68
C THR A 81 -15.98 -3.73 4.00
N MET A 82 -15.66 -3.95 5.27
CA MET A 82 -14.27 -4.16 5.70
C MET A 82 -13.72 -5.49 5.18
N PRO A 83 -12.41 -5.59 4.91
CA PRO A 83 -11.79 -6.89 4.64
C PRO A 83 -11.82 -7.77 5.90
N SER A 84 -11.62 -9.09 5.72
CA SER A 84 -11.47 -10.01 6.86
C SER A 84 -10.38 -9.51 7.80
N GLY A 85 -10.67 -9.48 9.10
CA GLY A 85 -9.77 -8.97 10.11
C GLY A 85 -8.50 -9.82 10.23
N SER A 86 -7.35 -9.15 10.25
CA SER A 86 -6.06 -9.73 10.60
C SER A 86 -5.23 -8.71 11.37
N ALA A 87 -4.38 -9.18 12.30
CA ALA A 87 -3.51 -8.28 13.03
C ALA A 87 -2.62 -7.49 12.06
N GLY A 88 -2.57 -6.16 12.20
CA GLY A 88 -1.83 -5.26 11.33
C GLY A 88 -2.53 -4.91 10.00
N ALA A 89 -3.79 -5.30 9.80
CA ALA A 89 -4.58 -4.83 8.67
C ALA A 89 -4.85 -3.32 8.78
N ILE A 90 -4.70 -2.62 7.67
CA ILE A 90 -4.93 -1.17 7.57
C ILE A 90 -5.88 -0.90 6.41
N VAL A 91 -6.90 -0.07 6.65
CA VAL A 91 -7.73 0.54 5.62
C VAL A 91 -7.81 2.03 5.93
N SER A 92 -7.59 2.88 4.96
CA SER A 92 -7.71 4.33 5.09
C SER A 92 -8.85 4.86 4.25
N ILE A 93 -9.50 5.91 4.73
CA ILE A 93 -10.66 6.52 4.07
C ILE A 93 -10.49 8.03 4.07
N GLN A 94 -10.81 8.65 2.94
CA GLN A 94 -10.88 10.09 2.79
C GLN A 94 -12.25 10.49 2.24
N ASP A 95 -12.91 11.44 2.89
CA ASP A 95 -14.12 12.09 2.35
C ASP A 95 -13.71 12.96 1.15
N TYR A 96 -14.10 12.55 -0.05
CA TYR A 96 -13.64 13.20 -1.28
C TYR A 96 -14.18 14.63 -1.46
N ASN A 97 -15.47 14.84 -1.14
CA ASN A 97 -16.15 16.10 -1.36
C ASN A 97 -16.74 16.74 -0.08
N LYS A 98 -16.35 16.27 1.10
CA LYS A 98 -16.90 16.72 2.39
C LYS A 98 -18.42 16.54 2.46
N THR A 99 -18.90 15.36 2.08
CA THR A 99 -20.35 15.08 1.98
C THR A 99 -20.82 13.96 2.91
N PHE A 100 -19.95 13.45 3.79
CA PHE A 100 -20.34 12.40 4.75
C PHE A 100 -21.39 12.88 5.78
N ASP A 101 -21.48 14.18 6.01
CA ASP A 101 -22.50 14.80 6.86
C ASP A 101 -23.89 14.89 6.19
N THR A 102 -23.93 14.86 4.87
CA THR A 102 -25.17 14.92 4.07
C THR A 102 -25.63 13.52 3.64
N ASN A 103 -24.72 12.74 3.13
CA ASN A 103 -24.94 11.35 2.70
C ASN A 103 -23.90 10.45 3.35
N ASN A 104 -24.32 9.59 4.25
CA ASN A 104 -23.42 8.81 5.09
C ASN A 104 -22.52 7.84 4.31
N LEU A 105 -21.27 7.73 4.76
CA LEU A 105 -20.49 6.51 4.56
C LEU A 105 -20.81 5.55 5.71
N THR A 106 -21.30 4.36 5.38
CA THR A 106 -21.49 3.28 6.36
C THR A 106 -20.33 2.30 6.24
N ILE A 107 -19.73 1.97 7.38
CA ILE A 107 -18.68 0.94 7.47
C ILE A 107 -19.30 -0.30 8.09
N GLN A 108 -19.26 -1.42 7.39
CA GLN A 108 -19.78 -2.69 7.91
C GLN A 108 -18.66 -3.73 7.99
N PRO A 109 -18.76 -4.69 8.94
CA PRO A 109 -17.76 -5.74 9.07
C PRO A 109 -17.78 -6.68 7.86
N ALA A 110 -16.67 -7.41 7.68
CA ALA A 110 -16.64 -8.55 6.75
C ALA A 110 -17.68 -9.60 7.17
N SER A 111 -18.32 -10.18 6.21
CA SER A 111 -19.26 -11.29 6.40
C SER A 111 -18.53 -12.62 6.53
#